data_761daf6284efea40b2c5b44745dd0ec9
#
_entry.id   761daf6284efea40b2c5b44745dd0ec9
#
_cell.length_a   1.000
_cell.length_b   1.000
_cell.length_c   1.000
_cell.angle_alpha   90.00
_cell.angle_beta   90.00
_cell.angle_gamma   90.00
#
_symmetry.space_group_name_H-M   'P 1'
#
loop_
_entity.id
_entity.type
_entity.pdbx_description
1 polymer ?
#
loop_
_entity_poly.entity_id
_entity_poly.type
_entity_poly.pdbx_seq_one_letter_code
_entity_poly.pdbx_strand_id
1 'polypeptide(L)'
;VRSRRQRQMCIETAVKLVSDTVGSVQVVKLEVPTVFGKSIDKVAKAIEAERPDAVLCIGQAGGRFDLTPERVAINLDDARIKDNEGNQPIDVTIFEDGAPAYFATLPIKAMVQNMRNAGLPASVSNTAGTFVCNHLMYGVLYTLAKNYPGVRGGFMHVPFIPSQVVNRPAA
;
A
#
# COMPACT_ATOMS: atom_id res chain seq x y z
N VAL A 1 20.19 1.30 14.01
CA VAL A 1 18.76 1.38 13.62
C VAL A 1 18.64 2.36 12.46
N ARG A 2 18.35 1.87 11.24
CA ARG A 2 18.09 2.76 10.11
C ARG A 2 16.76 3.50 10.35
N SER A 3 16.77 4.81 10.15
CA SER A 3 15.59 5.66 10.36
C SER A 3 14.42 5.26 9.43
N ARG A 4 13.18 5.60 9.81
CA ARG A 4 11.99 5.41 8.96
C ARG A 4 12.17 6.04 7.57
N ARG A 5 12.87 7.17 7.47
CA ARG A 5 13.26 7.84 6.21
C ARG A 5 14.02 6.91 5.24
N GLN A 6 14.92 6.05 5.75
CA GLN A 6 15.68 5.10 4.89
C GLN A 6 14.81 3.94 4.38
N ARG A 7 13.71 3.59 5.05
CA ARG A 7 12.76 2.56 4.58
C ARG A 7 11.92 3.07 3.44
N GLN A 8 11.45 4.31 3.52
CA GLN A 8 10.68 4.98 2.48
C GLN A 8 11.50 5.12 1.19
N MET A 9 12.77 5.53 1.29
CA MET A 9 13.68 5.67 0.14
C MET A 9 13.82 4.42 -0.73
N CYS A 10 13.68 3.20 -0.21
CA CYS A 10 13.82 1.97 -1.00
C CYS A 10 12.60 1.68 -1.87
N ILE A 11 11.38 1.95 -1.36
CA ILE A 11 10.16 1.83 -2.17
C ILE A 11 10.14 2.90 -3.25
N GLU A 12 10.50 4.13 -2.90
CA GLU A 12 10.63 5.25 -3.83
C GLU A 12 11.60 4.91 -4.97
N THR A 13 12.75 4.34 -4.65
CA THR A 13 13.74 3.91 -5.64
C THR A 13 13.18 2.81 -6.53
N ALA A 14 12.51 1.80 -5.98
CA ALA A 14 11.91 0.72 -6.76
C ALA A 14 10.81 1.24 -7.70
N VAL A 15 9.92 2.11 -7.23
CA VAL A 15 8.87 2.72 -8.04
C VAL A 15 9.45 3.63 -9.13
N LYS A 16 10.53 4.37 -8.84
CA LYS A 16 11.22 5.19 -9.86
C LYS A 16 11.82 4.36 -11.00
N LEU A 17 12.20 3.12 -10.75
CA LEU A 17 12.73 2.21 -11.77
C LEU A 17 11.64 1.63 -12.69
N VAL A 18 10.37 1.68 -12.31
CA VAL A 18 9.28 1.28 -13.20
C VAL A 18 9.22 2.26 -14.37
N SER A 19 9.06 1.75 -15.59
CA SER A 19 8.86 2.62 -16.76
C SER A 19 7.58 3.44 -16.64
N ASP A 20 7.55 4.65 -17.21
CA ASP A 20 6.34 5.46 -17.30
C ASP A 20 5.31 4.86 -18.27
N THR A 21 5.72 3.85 -19.04
CA THR A 21 4.83 3.07 -19.89
C THR A 21 5.15 1.59 -19.77
N VAL A 22 4.14 0.75 -19.54
CA VAL A 22 4.25 -0.71 -19.51
C VAL A 22 3.24 -1.31 -20.50
N GLY A 23 3.74 -1.79 -21.65
CA GLY A 23 2.88 -2.16 -22.76
C GLY A 23 2.09 -0.94 -23.26
N SER A 24 0.77 -1.01 -23.25
CA SER A 24 -0.14 0.10 -23.58
C SER A 24 -0.57 0.93 -22.37
N VAL A 25 -0.10 0.59 -21.15
CA VAL A 25 -0.51 1.23 -19.91
C VAL A 25 0.44 2.38 -19.60
N GLN A 26 -0.11 3.59 -19.36
CA GLN A 26 0.62 4.72 -18.83
C GLN A 26 0.67 4.62 -17.29
N VAL A 27 1.84 4.83 -16.71
CA VAL A 27 2.07 4.72 -15.26
C VAL A 27 2.33 6.09 -14.66
N VAL A 28 1.45 6.52 -13.76
CA VAL A 28 1.65 7.72 -12.95
C VAL A 28 2.20 7.30 -11.58
N LYS A 29 3.34 7.86 -11.20
CA LYS A 29 4.03 7.54 -9.95
C LYS A 29 3.79 8.62 -8.93
N LEU A 30 3.33 8.23 -7.74
CA LEU A 30 3.02 9.14 -6.64
C LEU A 30 3.72 8.70 -5.37
N GLU A 31 4.52 9.57 -4.79
CA GLU A 31 5.06 9.39 -3.45
C GLU A 31 4.01 9.80 -2.42
N VAL A 32 3.74 8.94 -1.43
CA VAL A 32 2.72 9.15 -0.41
C VAL A 32 3.36 9.21 0.98
N PRO A 33 3.05 10.22 1.81
CA PRO A 33 3.60 10.31 3.15
C PRO A 33 3.05 9.20 4.06
N THR A 34 3.90 8.64 4.93
CA THR A 34 3.47 7.70 5.97
C THR A 34 2.85 8.50 7.13
N VAL A 35 1.68 9.07 6.89
CA VAL A 35 0.95 9.96 7.82
C VAL A 35 -0.54 9.69 7.68
N PHE A 36 -1.21 9.44 8.81
CA PHE A 36 -2.67 9.30 8.86
C PHE A 36 -3.36 10.54 8.28
N GLY A 37 -4.48 10.36 7.61
CA GLY A 37 -5.20 11.41 6.89
C GLY A 37 -4.48 11.88 5.63
N LYS A 38 -3.30 12.47 5.76
CA LYS A 38 -2.55 13.04 4.61
C LYS A 38 -2.25 12.05 3.50
N SER A 39 -2.05 10.78 3.84
CA SER A 39 -1.84 9.72 2.84
C SER A 39 -3.07 9.53 1.96
N ILE A 40 -4.26 9.46 2.54
CA ILE A 40 -5.53 9.34 1.81
C ILE A 40 -5.77 10.61 0.98
N ASP A 41 -5.65 11.79 1.57
CA ASP A 41 -5.89 13.07 0.90
C ASP A 41 -5.04 13.22 -0.36
N LYS A 42 -3.77 12.83 -0.26
CA LYS A 42 -2.84 12.94 -1.39
C LYS A 42 -3.24 12.02 -2.54
N VAL A 43 -3.61 10.78 -2.24
CA VAL A 43 -4.01 9.82 -3.27
C VAL A 43 -5.38 10.17 -3.84
N ALA A 44 -6.33 10.63 -3.03
CA ALA A 44 -7.65 11.07 -3.50
C ALA A 44 -7.54 12.22 -4.51
N LYS A 45 -6.70 13.24 -4.23
CA LYS A 45 -6.42 14.33 -5.17
C LYS A 45 -5.78 13.85 -6.48
N ALA A 46 -4.88 12.88 -6.39
CA ALA A 46 -4.27 12.30 -7.59
C ALA A 46 -5.27 11.49 -8.42
N ILE A 47 -6.15 10.72 -7.80
CA ILE A 47 -7.23 9.99 -8.49
C ILE A 47 -8.17 10.98 -9.20
N GLU A 48 -8.52 12.09 -8.56
CA GLU A 48 -9.36 13.12 -9.17
C GLU A 48 -8.71 13.76 -10.38
N ALA A 49 -7.41 14.08 -10.30
CA ALA A 49 -6.66 14.74 -11.37
C ALA A 49 -6.36 13.81 -12.55
N GLU A 50 -5.88 12.59 -12.27
CA GLU A 50 -5.36 11.66 -13.27
C GLU A 50 -6.43 10.73 -13.86
N ARG A 51 -7.56 10.53 -13.16
CA ARG A 51 -8.65 9.64 -13.59
C ARG A 51 -8.15 8.24 -14.01
N PRO A 52 -7.41 7.54 -13.17
CA PRO A 52 -6.78 6.27 -13.54
C PRO A 52 -7.80 5.14 -13.69
N ASP A 53 -7.48 4.12 -14.49
CA ASP A 53 -8.24 2.87 -14.59
C ASP A 53 -7.98 1.93 -13.40
N ALA A 54 -6.83 2.09 -12.76
CA ALA A 54 -6.44 1.31 -11.59
C ALA A 54 -5.48 2.06 -10.67
N VAL A 55 -5.57 1.78 -9.36
CA VAL A 55 -4.70 2.32 -8.32
C VAL A 55 -4.03 1.17 -7.56
N LEU A 56 -2.70 1.09 -7.62
CA LEU A 56 -1.91 0.17 -6.81
C LEU A 56 -1.06 0.95 -5.81
N CYS A 57 -1.37 0.82 -4.53
CA CYS A 57 -0.52 1.33 -3.46
C CYS A 57 0.55 0.29 -3.12
N ILE A 58 1.76 0.75 -2.81
CA ILE A 58 2.88 -0.13 -2.44
C ILE A 58 3.46 0.34 -1.11
N GLY A 59 3.61 -0.59 -0.18
CA GLY A 59 4.23 -0.36 1.12
C GLY A 59 5.30 -1.40 1.43
N GLN A 60 6.19 -1.11 2.38
CA GLN A 60 7.20 -2.06 2.83
C GLN A 60 6.80 -2.70 4.16
N ALA A 61 6.72 -4.02 4.19
CA ALA A 61 6.48 -4.80 5.41
C ALA A 61 7.77 -5.47 5.89
N GLY A 62 8.29 -4.97 7.03
CA GLY A 62 9.40 -5.64 7.69
C GLY A 62 8.98 -6.98 8.29
N GLY A 63 9.78 -8.03 8.07
CA GLY A 63 9.49 -9.38 8.55
C GLY A 63 8.78 -10.29 7.55
N ARG A 64 8.33 -9.76 6.40
CA ARG A 64 7.89 -10.58 5.26
C ARG A 64 9.08 -10.86 4.34
N PHE A 65 9.06 -12.01 3.68
CA PHE A 65 10.09 -12.43 2.70
C PHE A 65 9.55 -12.42 1.27
N ASP A 66 8.24 -12.30 1.08
CA ASP A 66 7.55 -12.39 -0.20
C ASP A 66 6.80 -11.10 -0.55
N LEU A 67 6.41 -10.99 -1.81
CA LEU A 67 5.53 -9.96 -2.34
C LEU A 67 4.09 -10.32 -1.98
N THR A 68 3.39 -9.45 -1.28
CA THR A 68 2.06 -9.77 -0.74
C THR A 68 1.01 -8.76 -1.16
N PRO A 69 0.26 -9.01 -2.26
CA PRO A 69 -0.98 -8.30 -2.51
C PRO A 69 -1.97 -8.53 -1.37
N GLU A 70 -2.49 -7.43 -0.83
CA GLU A 70 -3.44 -7.44 0.27
C GLU A 70 -4.86 -7.69 -0.23
N ARG A 71 -5.58 -8.60 0.45
CA ARG A 71 -6.96 -8.95 0.09
C ARG A 71 -7.98 -7.94 0.57
N VAL A 72 -7.78 -7.39 1.76
CA VAL A 72 -8.80 -6.63 2.49
C VAL A 72 -8.16 -5.54 3.34
N ALA A 73 -8.82 -4.40 3.42
CA ALA A 73 -8.57 -3.35 4.38
C ALA A 73 -9.78 -3.21 5.31
N ILE A 74 -9.52 -2.93 6.58
CA ILE A 74 -10.56 -2.76 7.62
C ILE A 74 -10.68 -1.29 8.02
N ASN A 75 -11.87 -0.90 8.49
CA ASN A 75 -12.20 0.47 8.90
C ASN A 75 -11.67 0.78 10.31
N LEU A 76 -10.38 0.62 10.51
CA LEU A 76 -9.74 0.74 11.81
C LEU A 76 -8.33 1.30 11.69
N ASP A 77 -8.05 2.33 12.48
CA ASP A 77 -6.71 2.82 12.80
C ASP A 77 -6.38 2.48 14.25
N ASP A 78 -5.36 1.62 14.44
CA ASP A 78 -4.84 1.25 15.75
C ASP A 78 -3.31 1.15 15.68
N ALA A 79 -2.63 2.23 16.11
CA ALA A 79 -1.23 2.45 15.85
C ALA A 79 -0.36 2.14 17.08
N ARG A 80 0.43 1.06 17.03
CA ARG A 80 1.41 0.72 18.08
C ARG A 80 2.53 1.76 18.22
N ILE A 81 2.76 2.58 17.20
CA ILE A 81 3.82 3.59 17.13
C ILE A 81 3.30 4.83 16.42
N LYS A 82 3.90 5.97 16.71
CA LYS A 82 3.60 7.22 16.01
C LYS A 82 3.97 7.15 14.53
N ASP A 83 3.18 7.81 13.69
CA ASP A 83 3.50 8.05 12.29
C ASP A 83 4.65 9.08 12.13
N ASN A 84 4.90 9.56 10.91
CA ASN A 84 6.02 10.49 10.66
C ASN A 84 5.76 11.92 11.19
N GLU A 85 4.52 12.23 11.55
CA GLU A 85 4.15 13.54 12.13
C GLU A 85 3.73 13.45 13.61
N GLY A 86 3.84 12.27 14.20
CA GLY A 86 3.57 12.07 15.63
C GLY A 86 2.15 11.63 15.95
N ASN A 87 1.30 11.37 14.93
CA ASN A 87 -0.05 10.86 15.16
C ASN A 87 0.00 9.38 15.56
N GLN A 88 -0.83 9.02 16.52
CA GLN A 88 -0.95 7.66 17.04
C GLN A 88 -2.40 7.38 17.41
N PRO A 89 -3.30 7.17 16.43
CA PRO A 89 -4.67 6.78 16.69
C PRO A 89 -4.71 5.41 17.38
N ILE A 90 -5.64 5.23 18.30
CA ILE A 90 -5.86 3.99 19.03
C ILE A 90 -7.34 3.65 18.91
N ASP A 91 -7.65 2.54 18.26
CA ASP A 91 -9.00 2.01 18.05
C ASP A 91 -9.98 3.03 17.44
N VAL A 92 -9.52 3.75 16.40
CA VAL A 92 -10.27 4.82 15.74
C VAL A 92 -10.82 4.35 14.40
N THR A 93 -12.08 4.62 14.12
CA THR A 93 -12.73 4.41 12.83
C THR A 93 -12.13 5.36 11.78
N ILE A 94 -11.80 4.87 10.58
CA ILE A 94 -11.23 5.69 9.50
C ILE A 94 -12.30 6.58 8.88
N PHE A 95 -13.46 6.02 8.52
CA PHE A 95 -14.63 6.75 8.02
C PHE A 95 -15.91 6.23 8.67
N GLU A 96 -16.65 7.10 9.35
CA GLU A 96 -17.88 6.77 10.08
C GLU A 96 -18.98 6.19 9.17
N ASP A 97 -19.05 6.64 7.92
CA ASP A 97 -20.02 6.20 6.93
C ASP A 97 -19.47 5.10 6.00
N GLY A 98 -18.29 4.58 6.29
CA GLY A 98 -17.65 3.52 5.53
C GLY A 98 -18.09 2.12 5.98
N ALA A 99 -18.02 1.14 5.07
CA ALA A 99 -18.24 -0.27 5.42
C ALA A 99 -17.18 -0.76 6.42
N PRO A 100 -17.45 -1.82 7.21
CA PRO A 100 -16.46 -2.40 8.12
C PRO A 100 -15.14 -2.82 7.43
N ALA A 101 -15.22 -3.19 6.15
CA ALA A 101 -14.07 -3.56 5.34
C ALA A 101 -14.34 -3.36 3.84
N TYR A 102 -13.26 -3.14 3.07
CA TYR A 102 -13.28 -3.17 1.61
C TYR A 102 -12.27 -4.20 1.09
N PHE A 103 -12.71 -4.99 0.12
CA PHE A 103 -11.84 -5.94 -0.58
C PHE A 103 -11.12 -5.26 -1.73
N ALA A 104 -9.85 -5.64 -1.96
CA ALA A 104 -9.12 -5.24 -3.15
C ALA A 104 -9.88 -5.68 -4.42
N THR A 105 -9.97 -4.78 -5.38
CA THR A 105 -10.60 -5.05 -6.68
C THR A 105 -9.59 -5.35 -7.78
N LEU A 106 -8.29 -5.27 -7.46
CA LEU A 106 -7.21 -5.77 -8.31
C LEU A 106 -7.24 -7.31 -8.38
N PRO A 107 -6.78 -7.93 -9.49
CA PRO A 107 -6.76 -9.38 -9.66
C PRO A 107 -5.63 -10.05 -8.86
N ILE A 108 -5.70 -9.97 -7.52
CA ILE A 108 -4.61 -10.36 -6.60
C ILE A 108 -4.11 -11.79 -6.80
N LYS A 109 -4.99 -12.73 -7.18
CA LYS A 109 -4.59 -14.11 -7.45
C LYS A 109 -3.74 -14.23 -8.71
N ALA A 110 -4.13 -13.54 -9.79
CA ALA A 110 -3.35 -13.49 -11.02
C ALA A 110 -2.01 -12.75 -10.81
N MET A 111 -2.00 -11.69 -10.00
CA MET A 111 -0.77 -10.99 -9.61
C MET A 111 0.21 -11.95 -8.92
N VAL A 112 -0.25 -12.72 -7.92
CA VAL A 112 0.58 -13.71 -7.23
C VAL A 112 1.09 -14.78 -8.20
N GLN A 113 0.23 -15.30 -9.07
CA GLN A 113 0.64 -16.32 -10.04
C GLN A 113 1.71 -15.79 -11.01
N ASN A 114 1.54 -14.59 -11.53
CA ASN A 114 2.50 -13.97 -12.45
C ASN A 114 3.85 -13.68 -11.77
N MET A 115 3.84 -13.20 -10.52
CA MET A 115 5.07 -13.02 -9.76
C MET A 115 5.80 -14.34 -9.53
N ARG A 116 5.09 -15.41 -9.18
CA ARG A 116 5.68 -16.77 -9.01
C ARG A 116 6.24 -17.31 -10.33
N ASN A 117 5.53 -17.12 -11.42
CA ASN A 117 6.00 -17.52 -12.76
C ASN A 117 7.28 -16.77 -13.16
N ALA A 118 7.47 -15.55 -12.65
CA ALA A 118 8.71 -14.77 -12.82
C ALA A 118 9.80 -15.13 -11.78
N GLY A 119 9.63 -16.19 -10.98
CA GLY A 119 10.60 -16.64 -9.99
C GLY A 119 10.63 -15.81 -8.69
N LEU A 120 9.62 -14.97 -8.47
CA LEU A 120 9.52 -14.14 -7.27
C LEU A 120 8.63 -14.80 -6.21
N PRO A 121 9.06 -14.87 -4.93
CA PRO A 121 8.19 -15.36 -3.87
C PRO A 121 7.00 -14.39 -3.71
N ALA A 122 5.80 -14.94 -3.74
CA ALA A 122 4.57 -14.15 -3.60
C ALA A 122 3.44 -14.97 -2.98
N SER A 123 2.62 -14.33 -2.16
CA SER A 123 1.41 -14.91 -1.58
C SER A 123 0.33 -13.84 -1.38
N VAL A 124 -0.91 -14.26 -1.16
CA VAL A 124 -1.98 -13.31 -0.80
C VAL A 124 -1.93 -13.07 0.70
N SER A 125 -1.93 -11.82 1.11
CA SER A 125 -2.10 -11.42 2.51
C SER A 125 -3.57 -11.10 2.81
N ASN A 126 -4.03 -11.47 4.00
CA ASN A 126 -5.39 -11.20 4.46
C ASN A 126 -5.45 -10.04 5.47
N THR A 127 -4.34 -9.33 5.70
CA THR A 127 -4.30 -8.16 6.57
C THR A 127 -3.14 -7.24 6.25
N ALA A 128 -3.46 -5.96 6.06
CA ALA A 128 -2.47 -4.88 5.96
C ALA A 128 -2.08 -4.31 7.34
N GLY A 129 -2.57 -4.92 8.42
CA GLY A 129 -2.45 -4.42 9.78
C GLY A 129 -3.44 -3.30 10.09
N THR A 130 -3.09 -2.41 11.01
CA THR A 130 -3.95 -1.29 11.46
C THR A 130 -3.18 0.04 11.50
N PHE A 131 -2.05 0.10 10.78
CA PHE A 131 -1.24 1.30 10.64
C PHE A 131 -1.51 2.00 9.30
N VAL A 132 -0.70 2.98 8.91
CA VAL A 132 -0.89 3.81 7.71
C VAL A 132 -1.08 3.01 6.41
N CYS A 133 -0.56 1.78 6.31
CA CYS A 133 -0.79 0.94 5.12
C CYS A 133 -2.25 0.52 4.99
N ASN A 134 -2.86 0.04 6.07
CA ASN A 134 -4.29 -0.28 6.11
C ASN A 134 -5.14 0.98 5.92
N HIS A 135 -4.81 2.06 6.63
CA HIS A 135 -5.45 3.36 6.51
C HIS A 135 -5.51 3.83 5.04
N LEU A 136 -4.36 3.84 4.36
CA LEU A 136 -4.28 4.23 2.96
C LEU A 136 -5.07 3.29 2.04
N MET A 137 -4.89 1.98 2.19
CA MET A 137 -5.63 0.99 1.39
C MET A 137 -7.13 1.15 1.58
N TYR A 138 -7.59 1.28 2.83
CA TYR A 138 -9.00 1.47 3.13
C TYR A 138 -9.53 2.76 2.50
N GLY A 139 -8.85 3.88 2.70
CA GLY A 139 -9.26 5.17 2.16
C GLY A 139 -9.32 5.21 0.63
N VAL A 140 -8.38 4.57 -0.05
CA VAL A 140 -8.40 4.43 -1.52
C VAL A 140 -9.61 3.60 -1.95
N LEU A 141 -9.83 2.43 -1.37
CA LEU A 141 -10.94 1.55 -1.75
C LEU A 141 -12.31 2.19 -1.44
N TYR A 142 -12.44 2.89 -0.31
CA TYR A 142 -13.62 3.68 0.02
C TYR A 142 -13.88 4.78 -1.03
N THR A 143 -12.86 5.56 -1.39
CA THR A 143 -12.96 6.64 -2.39
C THR A 143 -13.37 6.09 -3.75
N LEU A 144 -12.77 4.98 -4.18
CA LEU A 144 -13.09 4.33 -5.45
C LEU A 144 -14.52 3.78 -5.45
N ALA A 145 -14.94 3.11 -4.38
CA ALA A 145 -16.29 2.55 -4.28
C ALA A 145 -17.38 3.63 -4.33
N LYS A 146 -17.13 4.79 -3.72
CA LYS A 146 -18.12 5.89 -3.70
C LYS A 146 -18.13 6.73 -4.97
N ASN A 147 -16.97 7.13 -5.46
CA ASN A 147 -16.87 8.22 -6.43
C ASN A 147 -16.39 7.76 -7.82
N TYR A 148 -15.81 6.56 -7.92
CA TYR A 148 -15.18 6.07 -9.16
C TYR A 148 -15.53 4.61 -9.43
N PRO A 149 -16.83 4.26 -9.59
CA PRO A 149 -17.24 2.89 -9.85
C PRO A 149 -16.57 2.36 -11.13
N GLY A 150 -15.98 1.17 -11.05
CA GLY A 150 -15.24 0.55 -12.16
C GLY A 150 -13.73 0.73 -12.10
N VAL A 151 -13.20 1.72 -11.38
CA VAL A 151 -11.75 1.85 -11.14
C VAL A 151 -11.29 0.78 -10.15
N ARG A 152 -10.24 0.05 -10.49
CA ARG A 152 -9.70 -1.01 -9.64
C ARG A 152 -8.69 -0.46 -8.64
N GLY A 153 -8.72 -0.94 -7.41
CA GLY A 153 -7.81 -0.53 -6.34
C GLY A 153 -7.28 -1.69 -5.51
N GLY A 154 -6.12 -1.47 -4.93
CA GLY A 154 -5.51 -2.42 -4.01
C GLY A 154 -4.16 -1.96 -3.47
N PHE A 155 -3.58 -2.83 -2.67
CA PHE A 155 -2.31 -2.57 -1.99
C PHE A 155 -1.40 -3.81 -2.09
N MET A 156 -0.10 -3.60 -2.18
CA MET A 156 0.90 -4.65 -2.13
C MET A 156 1.99 -4.30 -1.13
N HIS A 157 2.28 -5.19 -0.21
CA HIS A 157 3.49 -5.09 0.59
C HIS A 157 4.66 -5.78 -0.11
N VAL A 158 5.82 -5.11 -0.02
CA VAL A 158 7.10 -5.64 -0.49
C VAL A 158 8.04 -5.90 0.69
N PRO A 159 8.88 -6.94 0.64
CA PRO A 159 9.84 -7.25 1.69
C PRO A 159 10.99 -6.24 1.73
N PHE A 160 11.87 -6.40 2.72
CA PHE A 160 13.17 -5.75 2.70
C PHE A 160 14.06 -6.32 1.59
N ILE A 161 14.81 -5.48 0.91
CA ILE A 161 15.90 -5.95 0.05
C ILE A 161 17.10 -6.40 0.90
N PRO A 162 17.95 -7.32 0.40
CA PRO A 162 19.08 -7.87 1.16
C PRO A 162 19.95 -6.80 1.84
N SER A 163 20.27 -5.71 1.16
CA SER A 163 21.08 -4.62 1.70
C SER A 163 20.47 -3.92 2.92
N GLN A 164 19.16 -4.04 3.14
CA GLN A 164 18.48 -3.47 4.31
C GLN A 164 18.55 -4.37 5.54
N VAL A 165 18.87 -5.64 5.36
CA VAL A 165 18.82 -6.66 6.44
C VAL A 165 20.20 -7.19 6.86
N VAL A 166 21.28 -6.85 6.14
CA VAL A 166 22.65 -7.35 6.40
C VAL A 166 23.06 -7.22 7.88
N ASN A 167 22.64 -6.15 8.54
CA ASN A 167 23.02 -5.86 9.93
C ASN A 167 21.81 -5.94 10.89
N ARG A 168 20.74 -6.66 10.52
CA ARG A 168 19.61 -6.88 11.43
C ARG A 168 19.82 -8.20 12.19
N PRO A 169 19.56 -8.22 13.51
CA PRO A 169 19.48 -9.48 14.22
C PRO A 169 18.40 -10.36 13.57
N ALA A 170 18.63 -11.66 13.53
CA ALA A 170 17.60 -12.62 13.20
C ALA A 170 16.40 -12.44 14.15
N ALA A 171 15.19 -12.47 13.62
CA ALA A 171 13.98 -12.40 14.42
C ALA A 171 13.75 -13.72 15.14
#